data_dfa387732850352fea130d0307c88b24
#
_entry.id   dfa387732850352fea130d0307c88b24
#
_cell.length_a   1.000
_cell.length_b   1.000
_cell.length_c   1.000
_cell.angle_alpha   90.00
_cell.angle_beta   90.00
_cell.angle_gamma   90.00
#
_symmetry.space_group_name_H-M   'P 1'
#
loop_
_entity.id
_entity.type
_entity.pdbx_description
1 polymer ?
#
loop_
_entity_poly.entity_id
_entity_poly.type
_entity_poly.pdbx_seq_one_letter_code
_entity_poly.pdbx_strand_id
1 'polypeptide(L)'
;GKAANQFSSAEESTKNAVYEPSQKPVALTENGIPIYSASADGNWGLSFPSPGQAPVGNTTNDYLKQFNACYMGDPGEKVIYLTFDAGYENGNTAKILDALKKHGVHAAFFVVGNYLETSPELVKRMVEEGHIVGNHTYHHPDMSKISDKQSFEKELKDLENLYTQVTGQTMKKYYRPPQGKYSENNLKMAQEMGYKTFFWSLAYVDWYQDKQPSKEEAFKKLLGRIHPGAIVLLHSTSDTNGAILDELLTKWEEMGYHFATLDDI
;
A
#
# COMPACT_ATOMS: atom_id res chain seq x y z
N GLY A 1 -5.37 -2.73 -23.41
CA GLY A 1 -5.27 -1.49 -24.17
C GLY A 1 -4.17 -0.58 -23.63
N LYS A 2 -4.14 0.66 -24.10
CA LYS A 2 -3.11 1.65 -23.74
C LYS A 2 -3.01 1.91 -22.22
N ALA A 3 -4.13 1.85 -21.50
CA ALA A 3 -4.16 2.06 -20.06
C ALA A 3 -3.43 0.93 -19.30
N ALA A 4 -3.66 -0.32 -19.69
CA ALA A 4 -2.99 -1.46 -19.04
C ALA A 4 -1.47 -1.39 -19.19
N ASN A 5 -0.99 -0.99 -20.36
CA ASN A 5 0.46 -0.84 -20.59
C ASN A 5 1.08 0.26 -19.73
N GLN A 6 0.36 1.37 -19.53
CA GLN A 6 0.83 2.47 -18.70
C GLN A 6 0.97 2.03 -17.24
N PHE A 7 0.02 1.25 -16.71
CA PHE A 7 0.08 0.76 -15.34
C PHE A 7 1.08 -0.36 -15.15
N SER A 8 1.29 -1.20 -16.15
CA SER A 8 2.36 -2.21 -16.13
C SER A 8 3.74 -1.55 -15.99
N SER A 9 3.98 -0.47 -16.72
CA SER A 9 5.21 0.31 -16.63
C SER A 9 5.39 0.97 -15.25
N ALA A 10 4.30 1.48 -14.67
CA ALA A 10 4.31 2.08 -13.34
C ALA A 10 4.57 1.02 -12.26
N GLU A 11 4.04 -0.17 -12.44
CA GLU A 11 4.27 -1.28 -11.50
C GLU A 11 5.71 -1.81 -11.58
N GLU A 12 6.32 -1.81 -12.76
CA GLU A 12 7.75 -2.12 -12.86
C GLU A 12 8.61 -1.14 -12.06
N SER A 13 8.21 0.13 -12.04
CA SER A 13 8.91 1.12 -11.21
C SER A 13 8.69 0.88 -9.71
N THR A 14 7.54 0.31 -9.32
CA THR A 14 7.25 -0.07 -7.94
C THR A 14 8.19 -1.19 -7.45
N LYS A 15 8.71 -2.00 -8.37
CA LYS A 15 9.73 -3.00 -8.06
C LYS A 15 10.91 -2.41 -7.30
N ASN A 16 11.44 -1.30 -7.77
CA ASN A 16 12.60 -0.65 -7.14
C ASN A 16 12.25 -0.10 -5.75
N ALA A 17 11.01 0.30 -5.54
CA ALA A 17 10.56 0.80 -4.26
C ALA A 17 10.35 -0.30 -3.20
N VAL A 18 10.08 -1.53 -3.62
CA VAL A 18 9.72 -2.62 -2.71
C VAL A 18 10.86 -3.61 -2.53
N TYR A 19 11.72 -3.78 -3.57
CA TYR A 19 12.61 -4.94 -3.64
C TYR A 19 14.06 -4.68 -3.61
N GLU A 20 14.47 -3.55 -4.05
CA GLU A 20 15.83 -3.24 -3.72
C GLU A 20 15.80 -2.97 -2.23
N PRO A 21 16.50 -3.82 -1.45
CA PRO A 21 16.65 -3.56 -0.03
C PRO A 21 17.43 -2.26 0.01
N SER A 22 16.76 -1.44 -0.48
CA SER A 22 16.84 -0.10 -0.45
C SER A 22 17.91 0.44 0.40
N GLN A 23 18.34 1.35 0.15
CA GLN A 23 19.07 2.35 0.87
C GLN A 23 19.83 1.74 2.06
N LYS A 24 21.09 1.49 1.81
CA LYS A 24 22.01 1.18 2.90
C LYS A 24 21.88 2.28 3.95
N PRO A 25 21.79 1.92 5.22
CA PRO A 25 21.74 2.89 6.29
C PRO A 25 22.97 3.80 6.19
N VAL A 26 22.74 5.08 6.39
CA VAL A 26 23.81 6.11 6.33
C VAL A 26 24.66 6.05 7.59
N ALA A 27 24.08 5.62 8.71
CA ALA A 27 24.73 5.48 10.00
C ALA A 27 24.01 4.43 10.85
N LEU A 28 24.66 3.98 11.91
CA LEU A 28 24.04 3.12 12.91
C LEU A 28 23.86 3.90 14.21
N THR A 29 22.76 3.64 14.91
CA THR A 29 22.58 4.11 16.27
C THR A 29 23.53 3.35 17.23
N GLU A 30 23.66 3.80 18.47
CA GLU A 30 24.43 3.11 19.50
C GLU A 30 24.02 1.65 19.70
N ASN A 31 22.75 1.32 19.38
CA ASN A 31 22.21 -0.02 19.47
C ASN A 31 22.32 -0.81 18.15
N GLY A 32 23.05 -0.32 17.18
CA GLY A 32 23.20 -0.99 15.88
C GLY A 32 22.00 -0.91 14.95
N ILE A 33 21.03 -0.05 15.24
CA ILE A 33 19.85 0.15 14.41
C ILE A 33 20.22 1.07 13.26
N PRO A 34 19.91 0.67 11.99
CA PRO A 34 20.20 1.54 10.84
C PRO A 34 19.44 2.85 10.92
N ILE A 35 20.15 3.95 10.61
CA ILE A 35 19.54 5.27 10.46
C ILE A 35 19.52 5.62 8.98
N TYR A 36 18.35 5.94 8.46
CA TYR A 36 18.16 6.42 7.10
C TYR A 36 18.04 7.94 7.11
N SER A 37 18.48 8.59 6.04
CA SER A 37 18.31 10.03 5.90
C SER A 37 16.82 10.36 5.79
N ALA A 38 16.30 11.02 6.80
CA ALA A 38 14.88 11.40 6.86
C ALA A 38 14.52 12.51 5.86
N SER A 39 15.52 13.25 5.37
CA SER A 39 15.33 14.32 4.39
C SER A 39 15.57 13.87 2.96
N ALA A 40 15.99 12.62 2.74
CA ALA A 40 16.26 12.13 1.40
C ALA A 40 14.95 11.97 0.63
N ASP A 41 14.88 12.59 -0.53
CA ASP A 41 13.88 12.26 -1.52
C ASP A 41 14.16 10.84 -1.98
N GLY A 42 13.15 9.99 -2.05
CA GLY A 42 13.44 8.65 -2.42
C GLY A 42 12.25 7.75 -2.52
N ASN A 43 12.58 6.50 -2.70
CA ASN A 43 11.61 5.42 -2.73
C ASN A 43 11.48 4.85 -1.34
N TRP A 44 10.25 4.61 -0.92
CA TRP A 44 10.01 3.83 0.28
C TRP A 44 10.58 2.43 0.09
N GLY A 45 11.33 1.92 1.06
CA GLY A 45 11.92 0.60 1.01
C GLY A 45 12.09 0.01 2.40
N LEU A 46 12.22 -1.31 2.45
CA LEU A 46 12.26 -2.08 3.68
C LEU A 46 13.43 -3.05 3.68
N SER A 47 14.00 -3.26 4.88
CA SER A 47 14.95 -4.34 5.16
C SER A 47 14.35 -5.26 6.20
N PHE A 48 14.26 -6.55 5.89
CA PHE A 48 13.67 -7.55 6.77
C PHE A 48 14.77 -8.26 7.58
N PRO A 49 14.89 -7.97 8.89
CA PRO A 49 16.01 -8.50 9.69
C PRO A 49 15.84 -9.99 10.01
N SER A 50 14.66 -10.41 10.42
CA SER A 50 14.40 -11.82 10.76
C SER A 50 12.89 -12.10 10.75
N PRO A 51 12.50 -13.38 10.61
CA PRO A 51 11.09 -13.76 10.60
C PRO A 51 10.35 -13.29 11.87
N GLY A 52 9.15 -12.77 11.67
CA GLY A 52 8.28 -12.32 12.75
C GLY A 52 8.62 -10.98 13.36
N GLN A 53 9.68 -10.32 12.91
CA GLN A 53 10.10 -9.02 13.39
C GLN A 53 9.76 -7.91 12.41
N ALA A 54 9.43 -6.72 12.94
CA ALA A 54 9.18 -5.56 12.12
C ALA A 54 10.42 -5.20 11.28
N PRO A 55 10.23 -4.86 10.01
CA PRO A 55 11.34 -4.44 9.15
C PRO A 55 11.82 -3.04 9.52
N VAL A 56 12.99 -2.70 9.00
CA VAL A 56 13.54 -1.35 9.05
C VAL A 56 13.17 -0.65 7.76
N GLY A 57 12.54 0.52 7.86
CA GLY A 57 12.20 1.36 6.72
C GLY A 57 13.24 2.44 6.44
N ASN A 58 12.96 3.29 5.45
CA ASN A 58 13.81 4.44 5.12
C ASN A 58 13.92 5.43 6.27
N THR A 59 12.89 5.48 7.08
CA THR A 59 12.82 6.32 8.27
C THR A 59 11.93 5.65 9.31
N THR A 60 11.65 6.33 10.40
CA THR A 60 10.87 5.80 11.53
C THR A 60 9.43 6.26 11.48
N ASN A 61 8.53 5.54 12.16
CA ASN A 61 7.17 6.02 12.37
C ASN A 61 7.15 7.35 13.14
N ASP A 62 8.08 7.57 14.07
CA ASP A 62 8.14 8.83 14.81
C ASP A 62 8.40 10.02 13.90
N TYR A 63 9.31 9.86 12.93
CA TYR A 63 9.55 10.89 11.93
C TYR A 63 8.31 11.11 11.04
N LEU A 64 7.74 10.04 10.52
CA LEU A 64 6.57 10.10 9.65
C LEU A 64 5.34 10.68 10.36
N LYS A 65 5.20 10.46 11.65
CA LYS A 65 4.10 10.95 12.46
C LYS A 65 3.98 12.48 12.44
N GLN A 66 5.11 13.19 12.31
CA GLN A 66 5.13 14.65 12.18
C GLN A 66 4.32 15.13 10.97
N PHE A 67 4.17 14.29 9.96
CA PHE A 67 3.47 14.58 8.71
C PHE A 67 2.15 13.82 8.60
N ASN A 68 1.64 13.31 9.71
CA ASN A 68 0.45 12.45 9.70
C ASN A 68 0.63 11.25 8.75
N ALA A 69 1.78 10.62 8.82
CA ALA A 69 2.16 9.47 8.01
C ALA A 69 2.65 8.31 8.86
N CYS A 70 2.56 7.10 8.35
CA CYS A 70 3.06 5.91 9.02
C CYS A 70 3.35 4.79 8.03
N TYR A 71 4.06 3.75 8.47
CA TYR A 71 4.29 2.56 7.66
C TYR A 71 3.92 1.26 8.39
N MET A 72 3.57 1.33 9.65
CA MET A 72 3.07 0.19 10.43
C MET A 72 2.25 0.70 11.62
N GLY A 73 1.44 -0.18 12.18
CA GLY A 73 0.71 0.08 13.42
C GLY A 73 1.52 -0.29 14.66
N ASP A 74 0.82 -0.43 15.79
CA ASP A 74 1.41 -0.77 17.08
C ASP A 74 2.05 -2.16 17.01
N PRO A 75 3.37 -2.29 17.29
CA PRO A 75 4.05 -3.58 17.30
C PRO A 75 3.71 -4.45 18.52
N GLY A 76 3.00 -3.92 19.50
CA GLY A 76 2.59 -4.65 20.69
C GLY A 76 1.40 -5.58 20.51
N GLU A 77 0.71 -5.48 19.36
CA GLU A 77 -0.49 -6.27 19.10
C GLU A 77 -0.36 -7.05 17.80
N LYS A 78 -0.79 -8.32 17.81
CA LYS A 78 -0.81 -9.17 16.61
C LYS A 78 -1.99 -8.78 15.70
N VAL A 79 -1.90 -7.59 15.12
CA VAL A 79 -2.90 -7.04 14.21
C VAL A 79 -2.27 -6.85 12.85
N ILE A 80 -3.03 -7.18 11.80
CA ILE A 80 -2.68 -6.96 10.41
C ILE A 80 -3.64 -5.92 9.83
N TYR A 81 -3.06 -4.95 9.13
CA TYR A 81 -3.79 -3.96 8.33
C TYR A 81 -3.54 -4.29 6.86
N LEU A 82 -4.51 -4.97 6.25
CA LEU A 82 -4.36 -5.46 4.88
C LEU A 82 -4.72 -4.37 3.88
N THR A 83 -3.82 -4.11 2.93
CA THR A 83 -4.02 -3.10 1.90
C THR A 83 -3.69 -3.64 0.51
N PHE A 84 -4.39 -3.10 -0.49
CA PHE A 84 -4.20 -3.44 -1.89
C PHE A 84 -4.04 -2.16 -2.71
N ASP A 85 -3.07 -2.15 -3.63
CA ASP A 85 -2.99 -1.12 -4.65
C ASP A 85 -3.68 -1.64 -5.91
N ALA A 86 -4.54 -0.81 -6.50
CA ALA A 86 -5.38 -1.17 -7.63
C ALA A 86 -5.25 -0.15 -8.76
N GLY A 87 -4.45 -0.49 -9.76
CA GLY A 87 -4.22 0.36 -10.93
C GLY A 87 -5.12 0.05 -12.11
N TYR A 88 -5.41 -1.22 -12.33
CA TYR A 88 -6.33 -1.69 -13.37
C TYR A 88 -6.95 -3.02 -12.92
N GLU A 89 -7.98 -3.48 -13.62
CA GLU A 89 -8.67 -4.70 -13.29
C GLU A 89 -8.35 -5.81 -14.30
N ASN A 90 -7.99 -6.99 -13.79
CA ASN A 90 -7.70 -8.16 -14.62
C ASN A 90 -8.41 -9.45 -14.16
N GLY A 91 -9.47 -9.30 -13.37
CA GLY A 91 -10.30 -10.43 -12.92
C GLY A 91 -10.01 -10.94 -11.52
N ASN A 92 -9.03 -10.39 -10.84
CA ASN A 92 -8.65 -10.87 -9.50
C ASN A 92 -9.38 -10.19 -8.35
N THR A 93 -9.84 -8.95 -8.52
CA THR A 93 -10.41 -8.19 -7.40
C THR A 93 -11.67 -8.83 -6.83
N ALA A 94 -12.53 -9.41 -7.67
CA ALA A 94 -13.72 -10.10 -7.19
C ALA A 94 -13.35 -11.29 -6.30
N LYS A 95 -12.32 -12.05 -6.67
CA LYS A 95 -11.81 -13.17 -5.86
C LYS A 95 -11.28 -12.70 -4.51
N ILE A 96 -10.57 -11.57 -4.53
CA ILE A 96 -10.02 -10.93 -3.32
C ILE A 96 -11.16 -10.51 -2.40
N LEU A 97 -12.16 -9.82 -2.94
CA LEU A 97 -13.32 -9.38 -2.18
C LEU A 97 -14.11 -10.56 -1.59
N ASP A 98 -14.27 -11.64 -2.36
CA ASP A 98 -14.94 -12.85 -1.88
C ASP A 98 -14.20 -13.47 -0.69
N ALA A 99 -12.88 -13.56 -0.76
CA ALA A 99 -12.07 -14.11 0.33
C ALA A 99 -12.14 -13.22 1.59
N LEU A 100 -12.06 -11.90 1.42
CA LEU A 100 -12.21 -10.96 2.53
C LEU A 100 -13.57 -11.10 3.21
N LYS A 101 -14.63 -11.21 2.43
CA LYS A 101 -15.97 -11.37 2.94
C LYS A 101 -16.14 -12.68 3.71
N LYS A 102 -15.59 -13.76 3.20
CA LYS A 102 -15.62 -15.08 3.85
C LYS A 102 -15.00 -15.04 5.24
N HIS A 103 -13.92 -14.29 5.40
CA HIS A 103 -13.21 -14.17 6.69
C HIS A 103 -13.69 -13.00 7.55
N GLY A 104 -14.63 -12.19 7.07
CA GLY A 104 -15.06 -11.01 7.80
C GLY A 104 -13.97 -9.95 7.93
N VAL A 105 -13.03 -9.88 6.98
CA VAL A 105 -11.90 -8.97 6.99
C VAL A 105 -12.22 -7.73 6.17
N HIS A 106 -12.01 -6.55 6.75
CA HIS A 106 -12.07 -5.29 6.03
C HIS A 106 -10.64 -4.83 5.70
N ALA A 107 -10.43 -4.47 4.43
CA ALA A 107 -9.15 -4.03 3.91
C ALA A 107 -9.24 -2.59 3.43
N ALA A 108 -8.10 -2.06 2.95
CA ALA A 108 -8.07 -0.79 2.23
C ALA A 108 -7.60 -1.02 0.80
N PHE A 109 -8.23 -0.35 -0.15
CA PHE A 109 -7.86 -0.37 -1.56
C PHE A 109 -7.45 1.04 -1.96
N PHE A 110 -6.20 1.20 -2.35
CA PHE A 110 -5.71 2.48 -2.88
C PHE A 110 -5.85 2.44 -4.40
N VAL A 111 -6.74 3.27 -4.91
CA VAL A 111 -7.14 3.26 -6.33
C VAL A 111 -6.66 4.50 -7.06
N VAL A 112 -6.47 4.36 -8.37
CA VAL A 112 -6.12 5.46 -9.28
C VAL A 112 -7.31 5.81 -10.17
N GLY A 113 -7.18 6.90 -10.94
CA GLY A 113 -8.25 7.36 -11.84
C GLY A 113 -8.72 6.30 -12.82
N ASN A 114 -7.78 5.59 -13.46
CA ASN A 114 -8.12 4.53 -14.40
C ASN A 114 -9.00 3.44 -13.78
N TYR A 115 -8.70 3.05 -12.53
CA TYR A 115 -9.48 2.02 -11.86
C TYR A 115 -10.93 2.47 -11.62
N LEU A 116 -11.10 3.71 -11.15
CA LEU A 116 -12.43 4.29 -10.95
C LEU A 116 -13.20 4.46 -12.25
N GLU A 117 -12.53 4.83 -13.33
CA GLU A 117 -13.16 5.01 -14.66
C GLU A 117 -13.59 3.70 -15.27
N THR A 118 -12.76 2.66 -15.15
CA THR A 118 -12.98 1.39 -15.86
C THR A 118 -13.66 0.31 -15.04
N SER A 119 -13.60 0.39 -13.71
CA SER A 119 -14.16 -0.61 -12.82
C SER A 119 -14.99 0.00 -11.67
N PRO A 120 -15.92 0.94 -11.97
CA PRO A 120 -16.70 1.61 -10.95
C PRO A 120 -17.54 0.66 -10.09
N GLU A 121 -18.04 -0.43 -10.68
CA GLU A 121 -18.89 -1.39 -9.96
C GLU A 121 -18.11 -2.13 -8.87
N LEU A 122 -16.84 -2.42 -9.10
CA LEU A 122 -15.98 -3.04 -8.09
C LEU A 122 -15.68 -2.07 -6.95
N VAL A 123 -15.49 -0.78 -7.26
CA VAL A 123 -15.29 0.24 -6.22
C VAL A 123 -16.55 0.39 -5.37
N LYS A 124 -17.73 0.40 -5.98
CA LYS A 124 -19.00 0.40 -5.24
C LYS A 124 -19.12 -0.82 -4.34
N ARG A 125 -18.72 -1.99 -4.83
CA ARG A 125 -18.69 -3.21 -4.04
C ARG A 125 -17.75 -3.10 -2.84
N MET A 126 -16.55 -2.53 -3.04
CA MET A 126 -15.61 -2.27 -1.93
C MET A 126 -16.28 -1.44 -0.83
N VAL A 127 -16.95 -0.37 -1.20
CA VAL A 127 -17.64 0.52 -0.25
C VAL A 127 -18.79 -0.21 0.45
N GLU A 128 -19.62 -0.93 -0.29
CA GLU A 128 -20.77 -1.67 0.25
C GLU A 128 -20.34 -2.75 1.24
N GLU A 129 -19.20 -3.39 0.99
CA GLU A 129 -18.68 -4.46 1.85
C GLU A 129 -17.79 -3.94 2.99
N GLY A 130 -17.72 -2.63 3.18
CA GLY A 130 -17.09 -2.01 4.34
C GLY A 130 -15.58 -1.78 4.22
N HIS A 131 -15.04 -1.88 3.02
CA HIS A 131 -13.62 -1.60 2.80
C HIS A 131 -13.35 -0.10 2.69
N ILE A 132 -12.14 0.30 3.06
CA ILE A 132 -11.65 1.65 2.85
C ILE A 132 -11.19 1.78 1.41
N VAL A 133 -11.57 2.87 0.73
CA VAL A 133 -11.03 3.21 -0.58
C VAL A 133 -10.18 4.46 -0.40
N GLY A 134 -8.89 4.33 -0.63
CA GLY A 134 -7.91 5.40 -0.48
C GLY A 134 -7.41 5.95 -1.81
N ASN A 135 -6.73 7.08 -1.73
CA ASN A 135 -6.25 7.85 -2.86
C ASN A 135 -4.83 7.45 -3.26
N HIS A 136 -4.68 6.90 -4.47
CA HIS A 136 -3.37 6.54 -5.03
C HIS A 136 -3.00 7.45 -6.20
N THR A 137 -3.52 8.66 -6.22
CA THR A 137 -3.45 9.69 -7.26
C THR A 137 -4.29 9.36 -8.50
N TYR A 138 -4.53 10.37 -9.35
CA TYR A 138 -5.33 10.17 -10.56
C TYR A 138 -4.55 9.43 -11.66
N HIS A 139 -3.30 9.86 -11.92
CA HIS A 139 -2.50 9.38 -13.04
C HIS A 139 -1.34 8.47 -12.66
N HIS A 140 -1.14 8.20 -11.35
CA HIS A 140 -0.02 7.40 -10.86
C HIS A 140 1.36 7.94 -11.27
N PRO A 141 1.62 9.26 -11.13
CA PRO A 141 2.92 9.82 -11.48
C PRO A 141 3.95 9.61 -10.36
N ASP A 142 5.18 9.92 -10.65
CA ASP A 142 6.20 10.07 -9.61
C ASP A 142 5.96 11.39 -8.86
N MET A 143 5.26 11.31 -7.74
CA MET A 143 4.90 12.49 -6.95
C MET A 143 6.11 13.19 -6.34
N SER A 144 7.23 12.48 -6.15
CA SER A 144 8.46 13.11 -5.60
C SER A 144 9.03 14.18 -6.52
N LYS A 145 8.69 14.15 -7.80
CA LYS A 145 9.10 15.15 -8.79
C LYS A 145 8.16 16.34 -8.84
N ILE A 146 7.04 16.29 -8.14
CA ILE A 146 6.06 17.38 -8.10
C ILE A 146 6.33 18.22 -6.85
N SER A 147 6.82 19.44 -7.06
CA SER A 147 7.17 20.34 -5.96
C SER A 147 6.17 21.47 -5.74
N ASP A 148 5.34 21.78 -6.74
CA ASP A 148 4.34 22.82 -6.60
C ASP A 148 3.04 22.29 -6.02
N LYS A 149 2.46 23.08 -5.13
CA LYS A 149 1.24 22.72 -4.41
C LYS A 149 0.07 22.46 -5.34
N GLN A 150 -0.09 23.30 -6.37
CA GLN A 150 -1.23 23.19 -7.30
C GLN A 150 -1.26 21.85 -8.04
N SER A 151 -0.12 21.43 -8.59
CA SER A 151 -0.02 20.15 -9.31
C SER A 151 -0.19 18.96 -8.37
N PHE A 152 0.37 19.04 -7.17
CA PHE A 152 0.22 18.00 -6.17
C PHE A 152 -1.25 17.84 -5.76
N GLU A 153 -1.91 18.93 -5.41
CA GLU A 153 -3.30 18.91 -5.02
C GLU A 153 -4.24 18.42 -6.14
N LYS A 154 -3.93 18.79 -7.39
CA LYS A 154 -4.76 18.38 -8.53
C LYS A 154 -4.81 16.87 -8.69
N GLU A 155 -3.69 16.18 -8.55
CA GLU A 155 -3.65 14.72 -8.61
C GLU A 155 -4.56 14.05 -7.57
N LEU A 156 -4.64 14.61 -6.38
CA LEU A 156 -5.48 14.07 -5.31
C LEU A 156 -6.94 14.52 -5.43
N LYS A 157 -7.18 15.78 -5.73
CA LYS A 157 -8.55 16.32 -5.83
C LYS A 157 -9.32 15.79 -7.04
N ASP A 158 -8.65 15.60 -8.17
CA ASP A 158 -9.30 15.05 -9.35
C ASP A 158 -9.81 13.63 -9.07
N LEU A 159 -9.04 12.85 -8.31
CA LEU A 159 -9.48 11.52 -7.91
C LEU A 159 -10.65 11.58 -6.91
N GLU A 160 -10.59 12.46 -5.92
CA GLU A 160 -11.69 12.67 -4.98
C GLU A 160 -13.00 13.00 -5.71
N ASN A 161 -12.93 13.87 -6.71
CA ASN A 161 -14.09 14.27 -7.50
C ASN A 161 -14.67 13.08 -8.28
N LEU A 162 -13.81 12.29 -8.92
CA LEU A 162 -14.25 11.10 -9.64
C LEU A 162 -14.85 10.06 -8.68
N TYR A 163 -14.25 9.85 -7.52
CA TYR A 163 -14.79 8.96 -6.51
C TYR A 163 -16.21 9.36 -6.08
N THR A 164 -16.41 10.66 -5.85
CA THR A 164 -17.73 11.18 -5.49
C THR A 164 -18.75 10.99 -6.61
N GLN A 165 -18.35 11.18 -7.87
CA GLN A 165 -19.20 10.93 -9.03
C GLN A 165 -19.60 9.45 -9.11
N VAL A 166 -18.67 8.55 -8.82
CA VAL A 166 -18.90 7.10 -8.91
C VAL A 166 -19.75 6.59 -7.75
N THR A 167 -19.45 7.00 -6.53
CA THR A 167 -20.03 6.43 -5.31
C THR A 167 -21.12 7.28 -4.65
N GLY A 168 -21.19 8.55 -4.97
CA GLY A 168 -22.04 9.52 -4.28
C GLY A 168 -21.55 9.88 -2.88
N GLN A 169 -20.34 9.45 -2.51
CA GLN A 169 -19.78 9.67 -1.18
C GLN A 169 -18.49 10.49 -1.26
N THR A 170 -18.13 11.13 -0.16
CA THR A 170 -16.87 11.83 0.00
C THR A 170 -15.76 10.79 0.22
N MET A 171 -14.66 10.92 -0.50
CA MET A 171 -13.52 10.02 -0.37
C MET A 171 -12.79 10.25 0.95
N LYS A 172 -12.41 9.17 1.62
CA LYS A 172 -11.52 9.27 2.79
C LYS A 172 -10.19 9.86 2.39
N LYS A 173 -9.65 10.72 3.25
CA LYS A 173 -8.35 11.36 2.99
C LYS A 173 -7.20 10.48 3.46
N TYR A 174 -7.10 9.31 2.86
CA TYR A 174 -5.99 8.38 2.99
C TYR A 174 -5.24 8.30 1.67
N TYR A 175 -3.94 8.45 1.72
CA TYR A 175 -3.08 8.58 0.56
C TYR A 175 -1.93 7.58 0.63
N ARG A 176 -1.61 6.97 -0.49
CA ARG A 176 -0.37 6.21 -0.67
C ARG A 176 0.35 6.72 -1.92
N PRO A 177 1.59 7.21 -1.77
CA PRO A 177 2.35 7.67 -2.94
C PRO A 177 2.56 6.55 -3.95
N PRO A 178 2.34 6.80 -5.25
CA PRO A 178 2.67 5.85 -6.29
C PRO A 178 4.12 5.38 -6.16
N GLN A 179 4.33 4.05 -6.22
CA GLN A 179 5.65 3.43 -6.12
C GLN A 179 6.36 3.69 -4.78
N GLY A 180 5.68 4.25 -3.80
CA GLY A 180 6.32 4.68 -2.56
C GLY A 180 7.29 5.85 -2.71
N LYS A 181 7.27 6.54 -3.85
CA LYS A 181 8.14 7.69 -4.11
C LYS A 181 7.60 8.94 -3.45
N TYR A 182 8.43 9.60 -2.68
CA TYR A 182 8.02 10.75 -1.89
C TYR A 182 9.18 11.72 -1.64
N SER A 183 8.83 12.93 -1.21
CA SER A 183 9.74 13.91 -0.66
C SER A 183 9.17 14.40 0.67
N GLU A 184 9.99 15.04 1.49
CA GLU A 184 9.48 15.69 2.71
C GLU A 184 8.42 16.74 2.37
N ASN A 185 8.64 17.48 1.28
CA ASN A 185 7.66 18.46 0.79
C ASN A 185 6.34 17.82 0.41
N ASN A 186 6.35 16.64 -0.22
CA ASN A 186 5.13 15.88 -0.50
C ASN A 186 4.38 15.51 0.77
N LEU A 187 5.09 15.05 1.80
CA LEU A 187 4.48 14.67 3.08
C LEU A 187 3.80 15.88 3.72
N LYS A 188 4.43 17.06 3.67
CA LYS A 188 3.85 18.30 4.17
C LYS A 188 2.61 18.70 3.39
N MET A 189 2.66 18.66 2.06
CA MET A 189 1.53 19.02 1.21
C MET A 189 0.33 18.09 1.43
N ALA A 190 0.56 16.79 1.55
CA ALA A 190 -0.50 15.84 1.85
C ALA A 190 -1.14 16.13 3.21
N GLN A 191 -0.31 16.38 4.23
CA GLN A 191 -0.79 16.73 5.57
C GLN A 191 -1.64 18.02 5.56
N GLU A 192 -1.19 19.05 4.84
CA GLU A 192 -1.92 20.31 4.72
C GLU A 192 -3.29 20.13 4.07
N MET A 193 -3.44 19.16 3.17
CA MET A 193 -4.72 18.80 2.57
C MET A 193 -5.61 17.96 3.50
N GLY A 194 -5.13 17.61 4.69
CA GLY A 194 -5.83 16.75 5.63
C GLY A 194 -5.67 15.26 5.39
N TYR A 195 -4.73 14.85 4.54
CA TYR A 195 -4.47 13.45 4.26
C TYR A 195 -3.63 12.79 5.34
N LYS A 196 -3.90 11.51 5.58
CA LYS A 196 -2.99 10.60 6.26
C LYS A 196 -2.28 9.76 5.21
N THR A 197 -0.94 9.74 5.26
CA THR A 197 -0.12 9.01 4.28
C THR A 197 0.27 7.65 4.84
N PHE A 198 0.01 6.59 4.06
CA PHE A 198 0.30 5.22 4.45
C PHE A 198 1.32 4.59 3.50
N PHE A 199 2.50 4.29 4.03
CA PHE A 199 3.42 3.36 3.40
C PHE A 199 3.04 1.94 3.81
N TRP A 200 3.99 1.03 3.88
CA TRP A 200 3.74 -0.37 4.25
C TRP A 200 4.95 -0.95 4.96
N SER A 201 4.77 -2.05 5.66
CA SER A 201 5.85 -2.76 6.36
C SER A 201 6.02 -4.20 5.89
N LEU A 202 5.19 -4.66 4.97
CA LEU A 202 5.34 -5.95 4.34
C LEU A 202 4.85 -5.88 2.90
N ALA A 203 5.68 -6.39 1.98
CA ALA A 203 5.34 -6.56 0.57
C ALA A 203 6.23 -7.65 -0.03
N TYR A 204 5.88 -8.10 -1.23
CA TYR A 204 6.68 -9.06 -1.99
C TYR A 204 6.48 -8.83 -3.50
N VAL A 205 7.30 -9.47 -4.34
CA VAL A 205 7.23 -9.29 -5.80
C VAL A 205 6.01 -10.02 -6.36
N ASP A 206 4.90 -9.31 -6.48
CA ASP A 206 3.62 -9.85 -6.97
C ASP A 206 3.12 -9.18 -8.26
N TRP A 207 3.84 -8.16 -8.79
CA TRP A 207 3.34 -7.30 -9.86
C TRP A 207 3.73 -7.70 -11.27
N TYR A 208 4.70 -8.60 -11.47
CA TYR A 208 5.05 -9.08 -12.82
C TYR A 208 3.97 -10.01 -13.33
N GLN A 209 3.24 -9.57 -14.35
CA GLN A 209 2.14 -10.35 -14.91
C GLN A 209 2.61 -11.63 -15.62
N ASP A 210 3.79 -11.60 -16.22
CA ASP A 210 4.39 -12.72 -16.92
C ASP A 210 5.26 -13.61 -16.02
N LYS A 211 5.39 -13.26 -14.75
CA LYS A 211 6.27 -13.96 -13.81
C LYS A 211 5.69 -13.94 -12.40
N GLN A 212 4.50 -14.47 -12.28
CA GLN A 212 3.83 -14.53 -10.98
C GLN A 212 4.54 -15.53 -10.06
N PRO A 213 4.67 -15.18 -8.77
CA PRO A 213 5.27 -16.08 -7.79
C PRO A 213 4.41 -17.34 -7.64
N SER A 214 5.07 -18.46 -7.32
CA SER A 214 4.36 -19.68 -6.94
C SER A 214 3.64 -19.46 -5.61
N LYS A 215 2.63 -20.28 -5.34
CA LYS A 215 1.95 -20.32 -4.05
C LYS A 215 2.95 -20.52 -2.90
N GLU A 216 3.90 -21.43 -3.07
CA GLU A 216 4.93 -21.71 -2.05
C GLU A 216 5.81 -20.51 -1.77
N GLU A 217 6.26 -19.83 -2.81
CA GLU A 217 7.08 -18.63 -2.68
C GLU A 217 6.30 -17.50 -2.01
N ALA A 218 5.06 -17.30 -2.42
CA ALA A 218 4.19 -16.29 -1.82
C ALA A 218 4.01 -16.54 -0.32
N PHE A 219 3.67 -17.76 0.08
CA PHE A 219 3.53 -18.10 1.51
C PHE A 219 4.84 -17.96 2.28
N LYS A 220 5.96 -18.37 1.68
CA LYS A 220 7.27 -18.20 2.32
C LYS A 220 7.54 -16.73 2.66
N LYS A 221 7.26 -15.82 1.72
CA LYS A 221 7.45 -14.38 1.91
C LYS A 221 6.42 -13.79 2.88
N LEU A 222 5.16 -14.07 2.66
CA LEU A 222 4.07 -13.43 3.41
C LEU A 222 3.97 -13.95 4.84
N LEU A 223 4.22 -15.23 5.08
CA LEU A 223 4.24 -15.79 6.42
C LEU A 223 5.56 -15.51 7.15
N GLY A 224 6.67 -15.49 6.41
CA GLY A 224 7.99 -15.23 7.00
C GLY A 224 8.19 -13.76 7.38
N ARG A 225 7.57 -12.84 6.66
CA ARG A 225 7.72 -11.40 6.89
C ARG A 225 6.65 -10.78 7.78
N ILE A 226 5.60 -11.52 8.10
CA ILE A 226 4.51 -10.97 8.92
C ILE A 226 5.03 -10.62 10.32
N HIS A 227 4.54 -9.54 10.87
CA HIS A 227 4.89 -9.07 12.19
C HIS A 227 3.71 -8.34 12.83
N PRO A 228 3.66 -8.21 14.17
CA PRO A 228 2.59 -7.45 14.82
C PRO A 228 2.55 -6.00 14.35
N GLY A 229 1.37 -5.52 14.01
CA GLY A 229 1.16 -4.17 13.51
C GLY A 229 1.45 -3.97 12.02
N ALA A 230 1.63 -5.05 11.26
CA ALA A 230 2.01 -4.96 9.84
C ALA A 230 0.94 -4.25 9.00
N ILE A 231 1.37 -3.27 8.22
CA ILE A 231 0.61 -2.79 7.07
C ILE A 231 1.10 -3.59 5.86
N VAL A 232 0.25 -4.44 5.32
CA VAL A 232 0.59 -5.33 4.21
C VAL A 232 0.18 -4.70 2.90
N LEU A 233 1.11 -4.63 1.95
CA LEU A 233 0.83 -4.21 0.58
C LEU A 233 0.78 -5.42 -0.33
N LEU A 234 -0.37 -5.63 -0.97
CA LEU A 234 -0.58 -6.58 -2.03
C LEU A 234 -1.12 -5.85 -3.27
N HIS A 235 -0.84 -6.37 -4.46
CA HIS A 235 -1.42 -5.85 -5.68
C HIS A 235 -2.64 -6.67 -6.08
N SER A 236 -3.74 -6.00 -6.39
CA SER A 236 -4.98 -6.65 -6.81
C SER A 236 -4.90 -7.26 -8.21
N THR A 237 -3.85 -6.91 -8.98
CA THR A 237 -3.60 -7.47 -10.31
C THR A 237 -2.86 -8.80 -10.28
N SER A 238 -2.45 -9.29 -9.13
CA SER A 238 -1.70 -10.54 -8.99
C SER A 238 -2.63 -11.74 -9.02
N ASP A 239 -2.44 -12.62 -10.01
CA ASP A 239 -3.17 -13.89 -10.09
C ASP A 239 -2.89 -14.76 -8.87
N THR A 240 -1.65 -14.76 -8.39
CA THR A 240 -1.26 -15.48 -7.18
C THR A 240 -2.04 -14.99 -5.98
N ASN A 241 -2.10 -13.69 -5.77
CA ASN A 241 -2.85 -13.11 -4.65
C ASN A 241 -4.33 -13.45 -4.72
N GLY A 242 -4.93 -13.38 -5.91
CA GLY A 242 -6.33 -13.76 -6.11
C GLY A 242 -6.58 -15.23 -5.77
N ALA A 243 -5.64 -16.10 -6.08
CA ALA A 243 -5.76 -17.54 -5.85
C ALA A 243 -5.53 -17.95 -4.39
N ILE A 244 -4.62 -17.26 -3.67
CA ILE A 244 -4.17 -17.73 -2.35
C ILE A 244 -4.81 -17.00 -1.16
N LEU A 245 -5.50 -15.90 -1.37
CA LEU A 245 -5.89 -15.00 -0.27
C LEU A 245 -6.71 -15.71 0.81
N ASP A 246 -7.68 -16.54 0.44
CA ASP A 246 -8.47 -17.29 1.41
C ASP A 246 -7.58 -18.13 2.33
N GLU A 247 -6.67 -18.91 1.76
CA GLU A 247 -5.75 -19.75 2.52
C GLU A 247 -4.75 -18.91 3.33
N LEU A 248 -4.28 -17.81 2.76
CA LEU A 248 -3.36 -16.89 3.44
C LEU A 248 -3.99 -16.30 4.69
N LEU A 249 -5.24 -15.84 4.60
CA LEU A 249 -5.95 -15.30 5.75
C LEU A 249 -6.12 -16.36 6.84
N THR A 250 -6.46 -17.59 6.46
CA THR A 250 -6.55 -18.71 7.39
C THR A 250 -5.22 -18.94 8.12
N LYS A 251 -4.11 -18.94 7.37
CA LYS A 251 -2.78 -19.15 7.95
C LYS A 251 -2.38 -18.05 8.93
N TRP A 252 -2.66 -16.80 8.59
CA TRP A 252 -2.39 -15.68 9.50
C TRP A 252 -3.26 -15.76 10.77
N GLU A 253 -4.53 -16.14 10.62
CA GLU A 253 -5.42 -16.36 11.76
C GLU A 253 -4.90 -17.48 12.68
N GLU A 254 -4.44 -18.59 12.10
CA GLU A 254 -3.83 -19.70 12.85
C GLU A 254 -2.54 -19.29 13.59
N MET A 255 -1.83 -18.29 13.09
CA MET A 255 -0.66 -17.71 13.74
C MET A 255 -1.03 -16.75 14.89
N GLY A 256 -2.33 -16.52 15.12
CA GLY A 256 -2.83 -15.65 16.18
C GLY A 256 -3.05 -14.20 15.78
N TYR A 257 -3.00 -13.88 14.49
CA TYR A 257 -3.25 -12.51 14.03
C TYR A 257 -4.74 -12.22 13.91
N HIS A 258 -5.09 -10.97 14.20
CA HIS A 258 -6.39 -10.38 13.93
C HIS A 258 -6.23 -9.31 12.85
N PHE A 259 -7.35 -8.93 12.23
CA PHE A 259 -7.34 -7.91 11.20
C PHE A 259 -8.08 -6.66 11.68
N ALA A 260 -7.50 -5.51 11.41
CA ALA A 260 -8.12 -4.22 11.67
C ALA A 260 -7.97 -3.34 10.43
N THR A 261 -8.58 -2.18 10.43
CA THR A 261 -8.52 -1.25 9.30
C THR A 261 -7.56 -0.10 9.58
N LEU A 262 -7.19 0.63 8.54
CA LEU A 262 -6.36 1.82 8.70
C LEU A 262 -6.99 2.89 9.59
N ASP A 263 -8.31 2.85 9.80
CA ASP A 263 -9.00 3.74 10.75
C ASP A 263 -8.55 3.49 12.20
N ASP A 264 -8.00 2.33 12.49
CA ASP A 264 -7.60 1.91 13.84
C ASP A 264 -6.14 2.27 14.16
N ILE A 265 -5.44 2.85 13.23
CA ILE A 265 -4.05 3.29 13.44
C ILE A 265 -3.98 4.70 14.01
#